data_9c79157c72ad326142d4dff9c7f3cca7
#
_entry.id   9c79157c72ad326142d4dff9c7f3cca7
#
_cell.length_a   1.000
_cell.length_b   1.000
_cell.length_c   1.000
_cell.angle_alpha   90.00
_cell.angle_beta   90.00
_cell.angle_gamma   90.00
#
_symmetry.space_group_name_H-M   'P 1'
#
loop_
_entity.id
_entity.type
_entity.pdbx_description
1 polymer ?
#
loop_
_entity_poly.entity_id
_entity_poly.type
_entity_poly.pdbx_seq_one_letter_code
_entity_poly.pdbx_strand_id
1 'polypeptide(L)'
;PLEEQSRPINHDLIPNNRFDFNNNDSNQTIIMLGNQTCSRRSIEYLPLKVLEAYLSYGMSAALFKLFREKNGITYDLGVYYPVRSGNAPFLVYLSVTNKKALFAFELLLTLWKDLLLNPLIDAEIHLAKEKLKGSFLLGNQSLDEILQRKIQLISYGISPISEVDLNLKIDEISSLDIIKLTNKYFSKPFLSISGNESICLEIANRWKKNF
;
A
#
# COMPACT_ATOMS: atom_id res chain seq x y z
N PRO A 1 3.59 40.02 1.49
CA PRO A 1 3.07 38.87 0.77
C PRO A 1 4.26 38.03 0.35
N LEU A 2 4.45 36.88 1.00
CA LEU A 2 5.43 35.89 0.55
C LEU A 2 4.84 35.24 -0.69
N GLU A 3 5.36 35.54 -1.86
CA GLU A 3 5.12 34.76 -3.08
C GLU A 3 5.65 33.36 -2.81
N GLU A 4 4.73 32.40 -2.63
CA GLU A 4 5.04 30.99 -2.67
C GLU A 4 5.54 30.63 -4.05
N GLN A 5 6.83 30.63 -4.22
CA GLN A 5 7.46 29.92 -5.34
C GLN A 5 7.27 28.42 -5.08
N SER A 6 6.10 27.89 -5.45
CA SER A 6 5.91 26.47 -5.56
C SER A 6 6.83 25.94 -6.65
N ARG A 7 7.96 25.35 -6.25
CA ARG A 7 8.80 24.60 -7.18
C ARG A 7 7.92 23.53 -7.81
N PRO A 8 7.81 23.46 -9.15
CA PRO A 8 7.08 22.38 -9.78
C PRO A 8 7.75 21.07 -9.37
N ILE A 9 7.01 20.26 -8.60
CA ILE A 9 7.45 18.89 -8.30
C ILE A 9 7.33 18.16 -9.63
N ASN A 10 8.45 17.82 -10.24
CA ASN A 10 8.46 17.04 -11.47
C ASN A 10 8.03 15.61 -11.14
N HIS A 11 6.75 15.32 -11.39
CA HIS A 11 6.10 14.03 -11.09
C HIS A 11 6.48 12.92 -12.07
N ASP A 12 7.24 13.23 -13.12
CA ASP A 12 7.43 12.35 -14.29
C ASP A 12 8.72 11.53 -14.29
N LEU A 13 9.53 11.61 -13.22
CA LEU A 13 10.72 10.79 -13.11
C LEU A 13 10.36 9.38 -12.62
N ILE A 14 9.81 8.56 -13.52
CA ILE A 14 9.74 7.11 -13.31
C ILE A 14 11.14 6.55 -13.58
N PRO A 15 11.82 5.94 -12.60
CA PRO A 15 13.12 5.33 -12.82
C PRO A 15 13.04 4.27 -13.92
N ASN A 16 14.02 4.24 -14.82
CA ASN A 16 14.08 3.20 -15.86
C ASN A 16 14.28 1.80 -15.27
N ASN A 17 14.93 1.71 -14.11
CA ASN A 17 15.12 0.47 -13.38
C ASN A 17 14.01 0.30 -12.35
N ARG A 18 13.24 -0.80 -12.46
CA ARG A 18 12.16 -1.15 -11.53
C ARG A 18 12.61 -2.05 -10.39
N PHE A 19 13.90 -2.26 -10.27
CA PHE A 19 14.52 -3.05 -9.22
C PHE A 19 15.72 -2.32 -8.67
N ASP A 20 15.80 -2.28 -7.35
CA ASP A 20 16.98 -1.77 -6.63
C ASP A 20 17.22 -2.58 -5.36
N PHE A 21 18.49 -2.71 -4.95
CA PHE A 21 18.82 -3.35 -3.70
C PHE A 21 19.98 -2.68 -2.99
N ASN A 22 19.91 -2.70 -1.65
CA ASN A 22 20.96 -2.25 -0.78
C ASN A 22 21.54 -3.45 -0.02
N ASN A 23 22.85 -3.69 -0.22
CA ASN A 23 23.56 -4.71 0.53
C ASN A 23 23.83 -4.24 1.96
N ASN A 24 23.45 -5.08 2.92
CA ASN A 24 23.81 -4.92 4.33
C ASN A 24 24.04 -6.29 4.99
N ASP A 25 24.85 -6.32 6.04
CA ASP A 25 25.17 -7.53 6.77
C ASP A 25 24.12 -7.90 7.85
N SER A 26 22.90 -7.43 7.69
CA SER A 26 21.80 -7.72 8.59
C SER A 26 21.39 -9.20 8.51
N ASN A 27 20.94 -9.76 9.65
CA ASN A 27 20.30 -11.06 9.70
C ASN A 27 18.87 -11.07 9.14
N GLN A 28 18.38 -9.89 8.72
CA GLN A 28 17.05 -9.68 8.17
C GLN A 28 17.14 -9.13 6.76
N THR A 29 16.19 -9.55 5.95
CA THR A 29 15.96 -9.00 4.60
C THR A 29 14.64 -8.22 4.62
N ILE A 30 14.69 -6.95 4.21
CA ILE A 30 13.52 -6.12 4.01
C ILE A 30 13.16 -6.16 2.53
N ILE A 31 11.90 -6.45 2.22
CA ILE A 31 11.37 -6.50 0.86
C ILE A 31 10.24 -5.48 0.75
N MET A 32 10.32 -4.57 -0.21
CA MET A 32 9.29 -3.59 -0.51
C MET A 32 8.85 -3.72 -1.96
N LEU A 33 7.55 -3.90 -2.18
CA LEU A 33 6.95 -4.04 -3.51
C LEU A 33 5.78 -3.08 -3.66
N GLY A 34 5.75 -2.30 -4.73
CA GLY A 34 4.65 -1.36 -4.96
C GLY A 34 4.89 -0.40 -6.09
N ASN A 35 4.13 0.70 -6.10
CA ASN A 35 4.24 1.73 -7.12
C ASN A 35 3.77 3.09 -6.59
N GLN A 36 4.03 4.14 -7.37
CA GLN A 36 3.38 5.43 -7.21
C GLN A 36 1.91 5.31 -7.62
N THR A 37 1.04 5.93 -6.82
CA THR A 37 -0.40 5.98 -7.05
C THR A 37 -0.91 7.42 -7.06
N CYS A 38 -2.20 7.61 -6.81
CA CYS A 38 -2.85 8.90 -6.86
C CYS A 38 -2.63 9.75 -5.60
N SER A 39 -2.96 11.04 -5.72
CA SER A 39 -3.04 11.96 -4.58
C SER A 39 -4.30 11.73 -3.74
N ARG A 40 -4.33 12.32 -2.53
CA ARG A 40 -5.52 12.30 -1.64
C ARG A 40 -6.78 12.91 -2.28
N ARG A 41 -6.62 13.81 -3.25
CA ARG A 41 -7.75 14.47 -3.94
C ARG A 41 -8.40 13.60 -5.01
N SER A 42 -7.72 12.54 -5.45
CA SER A 42 -8.22 11.67 -6.51
C SER A 42 -9.43 10.85 -6.04
N ILE A 43 -10.36 10.61 -6.95
CA ILE A 43 -11.47 9.67 -6.75
C ILE A 43 -10.97 8.24 -6.49
N GLU A 44 -9.78 7.90 -6.97
CA GLU A 44 -9.15 6.58 -6.81
C GLU A 44 -8.55 6.36 -5.41
N TYR A 45 -8.46 7.42 -4.59
CA TYR A 45 -7.88 7.34 -3.25
C TYR A 45 -8.65 6.38 -2.33
N LEU A 46 -9.98 6.49 -2.27
CA LEU A 46 -10.80 5.65 -1.38
C LEU A 46 -10.76 4.17 -1.77
N PRO A 47 -10.90 3.77 -3.04
CA PRO A 47 -10.70 2.39 -3.45
C PRO A 47 -9.32 1.83 -3.08
N LEU A 48 -8.24 2.63 -3.20
CA LEU A 48 -6.90 2.23 -2.74
C LEU A 48 -6.82 2.09 -1.21
N LYS A 49 -7.56 2.90 -0.45
CA LYS A 49 -7.69 2.74 1.02
C LYS A 49 -8.46 1.47 1.39
N VAL A 50 -9.46 1.07 0.61
CA VAL A 50 -10.13 -0.23 0.79
C VAL A 50 -9.15 -1.37 0.52
N LEU A 51 -8.34 -1.29 -0.52
CA LEU A 51 -7.30 -2.28 -0.82
C LEU A 51 -6.24 -2.34 0.30
N GLU A 52 -5.81 -1.19 0.84
CA GLU A 52 -4.92 -1.15 2.01
C GLU A 52 -5.54 -1.87 3.21
N ALA A 53 -6.82 -1.62 3.49
CA ALA A 53 -7.54 -2.27 4.59
C ALA A 53 -7.66 -3.79 4.39
N TYR A 54 -7.93 -4.25 3.17
CA TYR A 54 -7.91 -5.67 2.82
C TYR A 54 -6.55 -6.31 3.10
N LEU A 55 -5.47 -5.65 2.67
CA LEU A 55 -4.13 -6.19 2.78
C LEU A 55 -3.56 -6.15 4.20
N SER A 56 -3.82 -5.09 4.99
CA SER A 56 -3.04 -4.82 6.21
C SER A 56 -3.83 -4.53 7.49
N TYR A 57 -5.17 -4.33 7.45
CA TYR A 57 -5.89 -3.95 8.67
C TYR A 57 -6.33 -5.17 9.50
N GLY A 58 -5.68 -5.31 10.67
CA GLY A 58 -6.03 -6.33 11.67
C GLY A 58 -5.66 -7.76 11.27
N MET A 59 -5.97 -8.70 12.16
CA MET A 59 -5.55 -10.11 12.04
C MET A 59 -6.21 -10.86 10.87
N SER A 60 -7.35 -10.40 10.39
CA SER A 60 -8.03 -10.99 9.22
C SER A 60 -7.53 -10.43 7.87
N ALA A 61 -6.51 -9.56 7.86
CA ALA A 61 -5.91 -9.02 6.66
C ALA A 61 -5.17 -10.08 5.84
N ALA A 62 -5.15 -9.93 4.51
CA ALA A 62 -4.56 -10.92 3.61
C ALA A 62 -3.07 -11.17 3.90
N LEU A 63 -2.28 -10.11 4.14
CA LEU A 63 -0.87 -10.25 4.50
C LEU A 63 -0.69 -10.99 5.83
N PHE A 64 -1.47 -10.65 6.85
CA PHE A 64 -1.39 -11.31 8.15
C PHE A 64 -1.68 -12.81 8.04
N LYS A 65 -2.79 -13.17 7.40
CA LYS A 65 -3.17 -14.56 7.19
C LYS A 65 -2.12 -15.34 6.41
N LEU A 66 -1.60 -14.75 5.32
CA LEU A 66 -0.65 -15.45 4.46
C LEU A 66 0.71 -15.60 5.11
N PHE A 67 1.29 -14.53 5.64
CA PHE A 67 2.69 -14.53 6.10
C PHE A 67 2.85 -14.93 7.56
N ARG A 68 1.92 -14.55 8.42
CA ARG A 68 2.03 -14.80 9.86
C ARG A 68 1.28 -16.06 10.28
N GLU A 69 0.01 -16.16 9.97
CA GLU A 69 -0.84 -17.24 10.45
C GLU A 69 -0.53 -18.57 9.76
N LYS A 70 -0.56 -18.59 8.41
CA LYS A 70 -0.35 -19.83 7.63
C LYS A 70 1.10 -20.28 7.59
N ASN A 71 2.05 -19.35 7.49
CA ASN A 71 3.44 -19.68 7.20
C ASN A 71 4.44 -19.30 8.31
N GLY A 72 4.04 -18.57 9.33
CA GLY A 72 4.91 -18.17 10.45
C GLY A 72 6.20 -17.45 10.02
N ILE A 73 6.11 -16.61 8.97
CA ILE A 73 7.28 -16.02 8.30
C ILE A 73 7.78 -14.81 9.06
N THR A 74 6.90 -13.85 9.34
CA THR A 74 7.26 -12.57 9.94
C THR A 74 6.13 -11.97 10.75
N TYR A 75 6.52 -11.09 11.69
CA TYR A 75 5.60 -10.22 12.44
C TYR A 75 5.63 -8.78 11.96
N ASP A 76 6.66 -8.38 11.20
CA ASP A 76 6.82 -7.03 10.66
C ASP A 76 6.47 -7.05 9.16
N LEU A 77 5.24 -6.67 8.87
CA LEU A 77 4.66 -6.65 7.54
C LEU A 77 3.49 -5.66 7.49
N GLY A 78 3.25 -5.11 6.32
CA GLY A 78 2.12 -4.20 6.16
C GLY A 78 2.08 -3.50 4.81
N VAL A 79 1.25 -2.47 4.76
CA VAL A 79 1.16 -1.55 3.63
C VAL A 79 1.53 -0.15 4.10
N TYR A 80 2.38 0.52 3.34
CA TYR A 80 2.69 1.92 3.50
C TYR A 80 1.97 2.72 2.41
N TYR A 81 0.90 3.41 2.80
CA TYR A 81 0.11 4.27 1.91
C TYR A 81 -0.19 5.61 2.59
N PRO A 82 0.78 6.54 2.59
CA PRO A 82 0.65 7.82 3.28
C PRO A 82 -0.31 8.75 2.57
N VAL A 83 -0.98 9.62 3.34
CA VAL A 83 -1.79 10.70 2.79
C VAL A 83 -0.86 11.80 2.26
N ARG A 84 -1.00 12.16 0.97
CA ARG A 84 -0.19 13.21 0.31
C ARG A 84 -1.06 14.10 -0.59
N SER A 85 -0.64 15.36 -0.76
CA SER A 85 -1.25 16.29 -1.72
C SER A 85 -0.92 15.94 -3.16
N GLY A 86 0.29 15.41 -3.41
CA GLY A 86 0.74 14.84 -4.69
C GLY A 86 0.55 13.32 -4.71
N ASN A 87 1.14 12.68 -5.71
CA ASN A 87 1.15 11.23 -5.83
C ASN A 87 1.75 10.56 -4.59
N ALA A 88 1.10 9.50 -4.12
CA ALA A 88 1.51 8.75 -2.94
C ALA A 88 2.03 7.36 -3.33
N PRO A 89 3.10 6.86 -2.69
CA PRO A 89 3.51 5.47 -2.85
C PRO A 89 2.49 4.55 -2.18
N PHE A 90 2.20 3.42 -2.83
CA PHE A 90 1.50 2.28 -2.22
C PHE A 90 2.48 1.12 -2.21
N LEU A 91 3.02 0.79 -1.04
CA LEU A 91 4.08 -0.20 -0.87
C LEU A 91 3.65 -1.29 0.11
N VAL A 92 3.73 -2.55 -0.32
CA VAL A 92 3.70 -3.68 0.59
C VAL A 92 5.13 -3.91 1.08
N TYR A 93 5.33 -4.03 2.38
CA TYR A 93 6.63 -4.30 2.98
C TYR A 93 6.61 -5.53 3.88
N LEU A 94 7.73 -6.23 3.89
CA LEU A 94 8.01 -7.40 4.73
C LEU A 94 9.42 -7.26 5.31
N SER A 95 9.59 -7.57 6.61
CA SER A 95 10.90 -7.78 7.22
C SER A 95 10.99 -9.23 7.69
N VAL A 96 11.91 -9.99 7.11
CA VAL A 96 12.01 -11.45 7.31
C VAL A 96 13.45 -11.87 7.57
N THR A 97 13.63 -13.00 8.24
CA THR A 97 14.98 -13.58 8.37
C THR A 97 15.53 -13.99 7.00
N ASN A 98 16.84 -13.89 6.83
CA ASN A 98 17.52 -14.25 5.59
C ASN A 98 17.14 -15.66 5.08
N LYS A 99 16.99 -16.62 5.98
CA LYS A 99 16.59 -18.01 5.65
C LYS A 99 15.19 -18.11 5.00
N LYS A 100 14.30 -17.17 5.30
CA LYS A 100 12.91 -17.19 4.81
C LYS A 100 12.67 -16.17 3.67
N ALA A 101 13.68 -15.37 3.31
CA ALA A 101 13.52 -14.23 2.40
C ALA A 101 13.03 -14.65 1.01
N LEU A 102 13.62 -15.69 0.43
CA LEU A 102 13.21 -16.19 -0.89
C LEU A 102 11.79 -16.73 -0.90
N PHE A 103 11.43 -17.50 0.12
CA PHE A 103 10.08 -18.04 0.26
C PHE A 103 9.06 -16.92 0.47
N ALA A 104 9.39 -15.93 1.31
CA ALA A 104 8.54 -14.76 1.51
C ALA A 104 8.34 -13.97 0.21
N PHE A 105 9.39 -13.79 -0.58
CA PHE A 105 9.32 -13.13 -1.86
C PHE A 105 8.39 -13.86 -2.86
N GLU A 106 8.50 -15.19 -2.96
CA GLU A 106 7.62 -15.99 -3.84
C GLU A 106 6.14 -15.89 -3.43
N LEU A 107 5.87 -15.92 -2.12
CA LEU A 107 4.51 -15.73 -1.61
C LEU A 107 3.99 -14.32 -1.91
N LEU A 108 4.85 -13.30 -1.78
CA LEU A 108 4.48 -11.93 -2.11
C LEU A 108 4.16 -11.77 -3.60
N LEU A 109 4.97 -12.37 -4.47
CA LEU A 109 4.70 -12.37 -5.92
C LEU A 109 3.39 -13.09 -6.26
N THR A 110 3.11 -14.19 -5.60
CA THR A 110 1.87 -14.95 -5.82
C THR A 110 0.66 -14.09 -5.42
N LEU A 111 0.69 -13.49 -4.23
CA LEU A 111 -0.37 -12.57 -3.78
C LEU A 111 -0.52 -11.38 -4.74
N TRP A 112 0.60 -10.80 -5.19
CA TRP A 112 0.59 -9.66 -6.10
C TRP A 112 -0.05 -9.99 -7.44
N LYS A 113 0.28 -11.15 -8.01
CA LYS A 113 -0.33 -11.65 -9.25
C LYS A 113 -1.82 -11.94 -9.08
N ASP A 114 -2.19 -12.51 -7.95
CA ASP A 114 -3.60 -12.78 -7.63
C ASP A 114 -4.43 -11.49 -7.61
N LEU A 115 -3.92 -10.42 -6.99
CA LEU A 115 -4.55 -9.10 -6.99
C LEU A 115 -4.72 -8.48 -8.40
N LEU A 116 -3.86 -8.85 -9.36
CA LEU A 116 -3.96 -8.38 -10.75
C LEU A 116 -4.96 -9.19 -11.59
N LEU A 117 -5.12 -10.46 -11.27
CA LEU A 117 -5.89 -11.39 -12.09
C LEU A 117 -7.31 -11.58 -11.59
N ASN A 118 -7.50 -11.57 -10.28
CA ASN A 118 -8.75 -11.94 -9.64
C ASN A 118 -9.36 -10.76 -8.88
N PRO A 119 -10.66 -10.44 -9.09
CA PRO A 119 -11.36 -9.50 -8.25
C PRO A 119 -11.50 -10.06 -6.83
N LEU A 120 -11.50 -9.18 -5.83
CA LEU A 120 -11.83 -9.56 -4.46
C LEU A 120 -13.26 -10.12 -4.43
N ILE A 121 -13.47 -11.21 -3.70
CA ILE A 121 -14.82 -11.74 -3.50
C ILE A 121 -15.65 -10.81 -2.60
N ASP A 122 -16.98 -10.90 -2.68
CA ASP A 122 -17.90 -9.99 -1.98
C ASP A 122 -17.64 -9.93 -0.46
N ALA A 123 -17.34 -11.07 0.15
CA ALA A 123 -17.04 -11.13 1.58
C ALA A 123 -15.75 -10.39 1.96
N GLU A 124 -14.73 -10.43 1.10
CA GLU A 124 -13.44 -9.77 1.32
C GLU A 124 -13.56 -8.25 1.20
N ILE A 125 -14.23 -7.79 0.13
CA ILE A 125 -14.43 -6.35 -0.07
C ILE A 125 -15.34 -5.76 1.01
N HIS A 126 -16.39 -6.46 1.39
CA HIS A 126 -17.27 -6.04 2.49
C HIS A 126 -16.48 -5.89 3.80
N LEU A 127 -15.70 -6.90 4.17
CA LEU A 127 -14.87 -6.86 5.38
C LEU A 127 -13.83 -5.72 5.33
N ALA A 128 -13.21 -5.49 4.18
CA ALA A 128 -12.24 -4.40 4.00
C ALA A 128 -12.89 -3.02 4.18
N LYS A 129 -14.10 -2.82 3.64
CA LYS A 129 -14.88 -1.60 3.81
C LYS A 129 -15.23 -1.36 5.28
N GLU A 130 -15.73 -2.36 5.98
CA GLU A 130 -16.08 -2.24 7.41
C GLU A 130 -14.85 -1.91 8.28
N LYS A 131 -13.70 -2.53 7.99
CA LYS A 131 -12.44 -2.19 8.66
C LYS A 131 -12.00 -0.75 8.40
N LEU A 132 -12.13 -0.28 7.16
CA LEU A 132 -11.80 1.10 6.79
C LEU A 132 -12.71 2.09 7.52
N LYS A 133 -14.04 1.85 7.52
CA LYS A 133 -15.01 2.67 8.27
C LYS A 133 -14.68 2.68 9.77
N GLY A 134 -14.40 1.51 10.35
CA GLY A 134 -13.99 1.39 11.75
C GLY A 134 -12.72 2.18 12.06
N SER A 135 -11.72 2.19 11.18
CA SER A 135 -10.49 2.96 11.37
C SER A 135 -10.76 4.48 11.37
N PHE A 136 -11.70 4.95 10.54
CA PHE A 136 -12.12 6.36 10.56
C PHE A 136 -12.88 6.74 11.82
N LEU A 137 -13.71 5.85 12.35
CA LEU A 137 -14.41 6.08 13.62
C LEU A 137 -13.43 6.16 14.80
N LEU A 138 -12.45 5.27 14.84
CA LEU A 138 -11.39 5.29 15.86
C LEU A 138 -10.58 6.58 15.83
N GLY A 139 -10.26 7.11 14.64
CA GLY A 139 -9.55 8.39 14.47
C GLY A 139 -10.41 9.63 14.73
N ASN A 140 -11.64 9.49 15.23
CA ASN A 140 -12.55 10.60 15.57
C ASN A 140 -13.01 10.54 17.05
N GLN A 141 -12.27 9.88 17.94
CA GLN A 141 -12.68 9.68 19.34
C GLN A 141 -12.39 10.90 20.22
N SER A 142 -11.39 11.70 19.88
CA SER A 142 -11.04 12.90 20.64
C SER A 142 -11.20 14.17 19.80
N LEU A 143 -11.39 15.31 20.48
CA LEU A 143 -11.43 16.62 19.81
C LEU A 143 -10.12 16.94 19.10
N ASP A 144 -8.99 16.54 19.66
CA ASP A 144 -7.67 16.75 19.07
C ASP A 144 -7.50 15.97 17.76
N GLU A 145 -7.92 14.69 17.71
CA GLU A 145 -7.89 13.89 16.50
C GLU A 145 -8.80 14.46 15.41
N ILE A 146 -10.01 14.89 15.78
CA ILE A 146 -10.94 15.56 14.86
C ILE A 146 -10.34 16.85 14.31
N LEU A 147 -9.71 17.66 15.15
CA LEU A 147 -9.07 18.92 14.75
C LEU A 147 -7.87 18.64 13.82
N GLN A 148 -6.97 17.75 14.20
CA GLN A 148 -5.81 17.38 13.39
C GLN A 148 -6.24 16.89 12.01
N ARG A 149 -7.26 16.03 11.94
CA ARG A 149 -7.82 15.54 10.68
C ARG A 149 -8.40 16.67 9.83
N LYS A 150 -9.19 17.58 10.42
CA LYS A 150 -9.75 18.73 9.70
C LYS A 150 -8.66 19.67 9.17
N ILE A 151 -7.65 19.97 9.99
CA ILE A 151 -6.50 20.79 9.59
C ILE A 151 -5.75 20.10 8.43
N GLN A 152 -5.53 18.79 8.52
CA GLN A 152 -4.88 18.02 7.46
C GLN A 152 -5.67 18.08 6.15
N LEU A 153 -6.99 17.92 6.18
CA LEU A 153 -7.84 18.03 4.98
C LEU A 153 -7.74 19.43 4.37
N ILE A 154 -7.84 20.47 5.18
CA ILE A 154 -7.71 21.86 4.71
C ILE A 154 -6.33 22.09 4.07
N SER A 155 -5.25 21.57 4.67
CA SER A 155 -3.89 21.70 4.14
C SER A 155 -3.73 21.03 2.77
N TYR A 156 -4.53 19.99 2.49
CA TYR A 156 -4.63 19.36 1.17
C TYR A 156 -5.64 20.05 0.24
N GLY A 157 -6.28 21.15 0.68
CA GLY A 157 -7.32 21.84 -0.08
C GLY A 157 -8.59 21.01 -0.27
N ILE A 158 -8.90 20.13 0.69
CA ILE A 158 -10.11 19.31 0.73
C ILE A 158 -11.04 19.90 1.78
N SER A 159 -12.31 20.11 1.42
CA SER A 159 -13.30 20.57 2.39
C SER A 159 -13.55 19.51 3.46
N PRO A 160 -13.49 19.86 4.76
CA PRO A 160 -13.86 18.93 5.83
C PRO A 160 -15.31 18.42 5.75
N ILE A 161 -16.20 19.19 5.12
CA ILE A 161 -17.61 18.83 4.91
C ILE A 161 -17.74 17.64 3.94
N SER A 162 -16.77 17.46 3.03
CA SER A 162 -16.78 16.35 2.07
C SER A 162 -16.63 14.97 2.73
N GLU A 163 -16.34 14.90 4.01
CA GLU A 163 -16.25 13.63 4.76
C GLU A 163 -17.59 13.16 5.35
N VAL A 164 -18.63 13.98 5.35
CA VAL A 164 -19.96 13.60 5.86
C VAL A 164 -20.48 12.37 5.11
N ASP A 165 -20.22 12.28 3.81
CA ASP A 165 -20.66 11.18 2.94
C ASP A 165 -19.61 10.09 2.73
N LEU A 166 -18.55 10.07 3.57
CA LEU A 166 -17.42 9.16 3.39
C LEU A 166 -17.84 7.69 3.43
N ASN A 167 -18.71 7.34 4.37
CA ASN A 167 -19.22 5.97 4.49
C ASN A 167 -20.02 5.54 3.26
N LEU A 168 -20.87 6.43 2.71
CA LEU A 168 -21.63 6.16 1.50
C LEU A 168 -20.67 5.94 0.31
N LYS A 169 -19.65 6.78 0.16
CA LYS A 169 -18.63 6.63 -0.90
C LYS A 169 -17.84 5.33 -0.77
N ILE A 170 -17.56 4.87 0.46
CA ILE A 170 -16.92 3.57 0.68
C ILE A 170 -17.86 2.44 0.28
N ASP A 171 -19.16 2.53 0.58
CA ASP A 171 -20.15 1.51 0.24
C ASP A 171 -20.34 1.34 -1.28
N GLU A 172 -20.18 2.41 -2.06
CA GLU A 172 -20.27 2.40 -3.52
C GLU A 172 -19.09 1.69 -4.22
N ILE A 173 -17.93 1.51 -3.53
CA ILE A 173 -16.75 0.89 -4.13
C ILE A 173 -17.02 -0.58 -4.42
N SER A 174 -16.81 -1.01 -5.66
CA SER A 174 -16.96 -2.40 -6.09
C SER A 174 -15.63 -3.14 -6.20
N SER A 175 -15.67 -4.47 -6.25
CA SER A 175 -14.49 -5.29 -6.55
C SER A 175 -13.92 -4.99 -7.95
N LEU A 176 -14.78 -4.59 -8.90
CA LEU A 176 -14.35 -4.16 -10.22
C LEU A 176 -13.55 -2.85 -10.20
N ASP A 177 -13.85 -1.95 -9.28
CA ASP A 177 -13.05 -0.73 -9.12
C ASP A 177 -11.67 -1.05 -8.57
N ILE A 178 -11.58 -1.98 -7.63
CA ILE A 178 -10.29 -2.44 -7.07
C ILE A 178 -9.44 -3.09 -8.16
N ILE A 179 -9.97 -4.04 -8.95
CA ILE A 179 -9.18 -4.73 -9.97
C ILE A 179 -8.74 -3.79 -11.10
N LYS A 180 -9.54 -2.79 -11.48
CA LYS A 180 -9.13 -1.76 -12.42
C LYS A 180 -7.92 -0.97 -11.90
N LEU A 181 -7.93 -0.62 -10.61
CA LEU A 181 -6.85 0.13 -9.98
C LEU A 181 -5.59 -0.72 -9.77
N THR A 182 -5.72 -1.99 -9.41
CA THR A 182 -4.58 -2.90 -9.33
C THR A 182 -3.92 -3.05 -10.71
N ASN A 183 -4.68 -3.23 -11.77
CA ASN A 183 -4.16 -3.29 -13.14
C ASN A 183 -3.50 -1.96 -13.57
N LYS A 184 -4.09 -0.81 -13.20
CA LYS A 184 -3.54 0.51 -13.54
C LYS A 184 -2.20 0.77 -12.86
N TYR A 185 -2.12 0.51 -11.55
CA TYR A 185 -0.97 0.91 -10.73
C TYR A 185 0.04 -0.20 -10.49
N PHE A 186 -0.39 -1.47 -10.45
CA PHE A 186 0.44 -2.57 -9.96
C PHE A 186 0.87 -3.56 -11.05
N SER A 187 0.47 -3.34 -12.32
CA SER A 187 0.91 -4.19 -13.44
C SER A 187 2.41 -4.12 -13.69
N LYS A 188 3.05 -3.01 -13.34
CA LYS A 188 4.48 -2.79 -13.48
C LYS A 188 5.05 -2.23 -12.15
N PRO A 189 5.16 -3.04 -11.10
CA PRO A 189 5.61 -2.58 -9.80
C PRO A 189 7.12 -2.32 -9.75
N PHE A 190 7.53 -1.62 -8.69
CA PHE A 190 8.92 -1.47 -8.28
C PHE A 190 9.21 -2.43 -7.14
N LEU A 191 10.38 -3.05 -7.15
CA LEU A 191 10.91 -3.88 -6.08
C LEU A 191 12.15 -3.23 -5.48
N SER A 192 12.16 -3.03 -4.17
CA SER A 192 13.34 -2.64 -3.42
C SER A 192 13.64 -3.64 -2.32
N ILE A 193 14.91 -3.99 -2.16
CA ILE A 193 15.35 -4.98 -1.17
C ILE A 193 16.52 -4.42 -0.39
N SER A 194 16.55 -4.68 0.92
CA SER A 194 17.72 -4.42 1.76
C SER A 194 18.05 -5.67 2.56
N GLY A 195 19.26 -6.20 2.42
CA GLY A 195 19.66 -7.44 3.08
C GLY A 195 21.01 -7.98 2.58
N ASN A 196 21.25 -9.25 2.87
CA ASN A 196 22.47 -9.92 2.43
C ASN A 196 22.57 -9.99 0.90
N GLU A 197 23.75 -9.71 0.36
CA GLU A 197 24.00 -9.61 -1.08
C GLU A 197 23.56 -10.86 -1.85
N SER A 198 23.94 -12.04 -1.37
CA SER A 198 23.60 -13.31 -2.08
C SER A 198 22.10 -13.52 -2.21
N ILE A 199 21.34 -13.16 -1.17
CA ILE A 199 19.87 -13.24 -1.16
C ILE A 199 19.27 -12.19 -2.10
N CYS A 200 19.78 -10.97 -2.04
CA CYS A 200 19.34 -9.88 -2.91
C CYS A 200 19.53 -10.23 -4.38
N LEU A 201 20.69 -10.81 -4.75
CA LEU A 201 20.97 -11.25 -6.11
C LEU A 201 20.05 -12.40 -6.56
N GLU A 202 19.77 -13.35 -5.67
CA GLU A 202 18.86 -14.45 -6.00
C GLU A 202 17.43 -13.94 -6.21
N ILE A 203 16.94 -13.05 -5.35
CA ILE A 203 15.64 -12.40 -5.55
C ILE A 203 15.62 -11.58 -6.84
N ALA A 204 16.69 -10.83 -7.14
CA ALA A 204 16.82 -10.09 -8.39
C ALA A 204 16.69 -10.96 -9.64
N ASN A 205 17.32 -12.13 -9.62
CA ASN A 205 17.23 -13.09 -10.72
C ASN A 205 15.81 -13.65 -10.90
N ARG A 206 15.08 -13.86 -9.80
CA ARG A 206 13.68 -14.29 -9.84
C ARG A 206 12.75 -13.16 -10.29
N TRP A 207 13.03 -11.94 -9.86
CA TRP A 207 12.30 -10.75 -10.30
C TRP A 207 12.34 -10.57 -11.82
N LYS A 208 13.54 -10.60 -12.43
CA LYS A 208 13.73 -10.44 -13.88
C LYS A 208 13.00 -11.48 -14.73
N LYS A 209 12.63 -12.64 -14.16
CA LYS A 209 11.84 -13.67 -14.85
C LYS A 209 10.33 -13.40 -14.78
N ASN A 210 9.88 -12.50 -13.91
CA ASN A 210 8.47 -12.23 -13.66
C ASN A 210 8.00 -10.89 -14.19
N PHE A 211 8.90 -9.91 -14.32
CA PHE A 211 8.70 -8.55 -14.79
C PHE A 211 9.88 -8.11 -15.69
#